data_30049cdf6c73483ee5bc7f69d5788b47
#
_entry.id   30049cdf6c73483ee5bc7f69d5788b47
#
_cell.length_a   1.000
_cell.length_b   1.000
_cell.length_c   1.000
_cell.angle_alpha   90.00
_cell.angle_beta   90.00
_cell.angle_gamma   90.00
#
_symmetry.space_group_name_H-M   'P 1'
#
loop_
_entity.id
_entity.type
_entity.pdbx_description
1 polymer ?
#
loop_
_entity_poly.entity_id
_entity_poly.type
_entity_poly.pdbx_seq_one_letter_code
_entity_poly.pdbx_strand_id
1 'polypeptide(L)'
;VAWGIHDLVNEKMAAATRAHAAESGIDLRRFNLIAFGGAGPVHAYAIANKLGMRRVLCPLGAGVASAIGCLVAPPAIDLVSAYEGELDRLDWALVSREYDEMRRQGEAALGALVGGDTALSLHASLDMRCQGQGYSITISTGENPAFDRPTAMLLTTQFNAQYEKIYGHVPPAVPLEVVALRARICLPRNTMEIGAHASRDGSQTGPEKGRRAMRFSGDGAALEGVVYDRYALSEGDAGEGPAVIEERETSIVIGPDAHFRVDVEYNLIIELDG
;
A
#
# COMPACT_ATOMS: atom_id res chain seq x y z
N VAL A 1 -17.08 -2.92 28.59
CA VAL A 1 -15.71 -3.48 28.44
C VAL A 1 -15.39 -3.69 26.95
N ALA A 2 -16.15 -4.51 26.20
CA ALA A 2 -15.84 -4.84 24.79
C ALA A 2 -15.74 -3.59 23.89
N TRP A 3 -16.69 -2.64 23.99
CA TRP A 3 -16.63 -1.37 23.29
C TRP A 3 -15.34 -0.60 23.62
N GLY A 4 -14.98 -0.50 24.89
CA GLY A 4 -13.77 0.24 25.30
C GLY A 4 -12.48 -0.37 24.71
N ILE A 5 -12.41 -1.69 24.56
CA ILE A 5 -11.29 -2.37 23.89
C ILE A 5 -11.25 -1.99 22.40
N HIS A 6 -12.39 -2.07 21.72
CA HIS A 6 -12.52 -1.72 20.31
C HIS A 6 -12.16 -0.25 20.06
N ASP A 7 -12.68 0.67 20.85
CA ASP A 7 -12.40 2.09 20.72
C ASP A 7 -10.93 2.43 20.99
N LEU A 8 -10.32 1.81 22.01
CA LEU A 8 -8.90 1.98 22.31
C LEU A 8 -7.99 1.50 21.16
N VAL A 9 -8.34 0.38 20.53
CA VAL A 9 -7.60 -0.13 19.36
C VAL A 9 -7.70 0.86 18.20
N ASN A 10 -8.91 1.36 17.91
CA ASN A 10 -9.14 2.36 16.86
C ASN A 10 -8.36 3.66 17.14
N GLU A 11 -8.33 4.12 18.40
CA GLU A 11 -7.57 5.33 18.76
C GLU A 11 -6.07 5.13 18.58
N LYS A 12 -5.52 3.97 18.96
CA LYS A 12 -4.10 3.68 18.76
C LYS A 12 -3.73 3.64 17.27
N MET A 13 -4.57 3.02 16.43
CA MET A 13 -4.35 3.01 14.98
C MET A 13 -4.44 4.40 14.37
N ALA A 14 -5.45 5.20 14.76
CA ALA A 14 -5.59 6.57 14.31
C ALA A 14 -4.43 7.46 14.77
N ALA A 15 -3.95 7.29 16.01
CA ALA A 15 -2.80 8.04 16.53
C ALA A 15 -1.51 7.72 15.78
N ALA A 16 -1.24 6.45 15.48
CA ALA A 16 -0.07 6.05 14.68
C ALA A 16 -0.13 6.63 13.25
N THR A 17 -1.30 6.61 12.64
CA THR A 17 -1.52 7.20 11.30
C THR A 17 -1.31 8.72 11.32
N ARG A 18 -1.82 9.43 12.34
CA ARG A 18 -1.59 10.88 12.49
C ARG A 18 -0.11 11.21 12.67
N ALA A 19 0.62 10.43 13.47
CA ALA A 19 2.05 10.64 13.70
C ALA A 19 2.84 10.52 12.38
N HIS A 20 2.62 9.43 11.64
CA HIS A 20 3.28 9.21 10.35
C HIS A 20 2.92 10.29 9.30
N ALA A 21 1.65 10.70 9.24
CA ALA A 21 1.20 11.76 8.34
C ALA A 21 1.83 13.13 8.71
N ALA A 22 1.95 13.42 10.02
CA ALA A 22 2.57 14.66 10.49
C ALA A 22 4.06 14.72 10.14
N GLU A 23 4.80 13.60 10.28
CA GLU A 23 6.20 13.50 9.87
C GLU A 23 6.39 13.78 8.38
N SER A 24 5.41 13.43 7.56
CA SER A 24 5.42 13.62 6.10
C SER A 24 4.71 14.89 5.63
N GLY A 25 4.17 15.72 6.54
CA GLY A 25 3.42 16.94 6.20
C GLY A 25 2.10 16.68 5.46
N ILE A 26 1.50 15.49 5.64
CA ILE A 26 0.31 15.04 4.91
C ILE A 26 -0.97 15.42 5.68
N ASP A 27 -1.93 16.06 4.99
CA ASP A 27 -3.29 16.27 5.51
C ASP A 27 -4.17 15.05 5.15
N LEU A 28 -4.44 14.20 6.14
CA LEU A 28 -5.19 12.95 5.99
C LEU A 28 -6.62 13.16 5.45
N ARG A 29 -7.25 14.31 5.69
CA ARG A 29 -8.61 14.63 5.23
C ARG A 29 -8.75 14.69 3.71
N ARG A 30 -7.61 14.78 3.00
CA ARG A 30 -7.53 14.81 1.53
C ARG A 30 -7.37 13.42 0.90
N PHE A 31 -7.30 12.38 1.73
CA PHE A 31 -7.06 11.00 1.29
C PHE A 31 -8.26 10.11 1.57
N ASN A 32 -8.36 9.02 0.84
CA ASN A 32 -9.29 7.94 1.09
C ASN A 32 -8.57 6.83 1.86
N LEU A 33 -9.28 6.16 2.76
CA LEU A 33 -8.77 4.99 3.47
C LEU A 33 -9.05 3.74 2.64
N ILE A 34 -8.04 2.95 2.34
CA ILE A 34 -8.22 1.62 1.74
C ILE A 34 -8.17 0.60 2.87
N ALA A 35 -9.25 -0.16 3.05
CA ALA A 35 -9.38 -1.15 4.10
C ALA A 35 -9.27 -2.58 3.54
N PHE A 36 -8.31 -3.34 4.04
CA PHE A 36 -8.11 -4.74 3.69
C PHE A 36 -7.48 -5.53 4.84
N GLY A 37 -7.42 -6.87 4.68
CA GLY A 37 -7.03 -7.81 5.72
C GLY A 37 -8.22 -8.24 6.58
N GLY A 38 -8.09 -9.34 7.31
CA GLY A 38 -9.19 -9.95 8.06
C GLY A 38 -9.86 -9.04 9.10
N ALA A 39 -9.11 -8.14 9.75
CA ALA A 39 -9.64 -7.20 10.74
C ALA A 39 -9.75 -5.75 10.24
N GLY A 40 -9.01 -5.38 9.17
CA GLY A 40 -8.97 -4.00 8.65
C GLY A 40 -10.36 -3.40 8.43
N PRO A 41 -11.24 -4.05 7.66
CA PRO A 41 -12.57 -3.52 7.35
C PRO A 41 -13.50 -3.35 8.56
N VAL A 42 -13.29 -4.12 9.65
CA VAL A 42 -14.04 -3.97 10.89
C VAL A 42 -13.77 -2.64 11.59
N HIS A 43 -12.54 -2.14 11.46
CA HIS A 43 -12.06 -0.92 12.11
C HIS A 43 -12.13 0.31 11.20
N ALA A 44 -12.26 0.12 9.90
CA ALA A 44 -12.05 1.16 8.90
C ALA A 44 -12.95 2.39 9.06
N TYR A 45 -14.25 2.19 9.28
CA TYR A 45 -15.19 3.27 9.55
C TYR A 45 -14.75 4.12 10.75
N ALA A 46 -14.50 3.48 11.90
CA ALA A 46 -14.14 4.20 13.12
C ALA A 46 -12.81 4.94 13.00
N ILE A 47 -11.83 4.37 12.29
CA ILE A 47 -10.54 5.00 12.00
C ILE A 47 -10.73 6.20 11.07
N ALA A 48 -11.47 6.04 9.97
CA ALA A 48 -11.74 7.12 9.02
C ALA A 48 -12.42 8.32 9.72
N ASN A 49 -13.43 8.05 10.54
CA ASN A 49 -14.12 9.06 11.34
C ASN A 49 -13.14 9.80 12.29
N LYS A 50 -12.32 9.06 13.07
CA LYS A 50 -11.30 9.65 13.95
C LYS A 50 -10.24 10.48 13.22
N LEU A 51 -9.95 10.16 11.95
CA LEU A 51 -8.97 10.88 11.12
C LEU A 51 -9.59 12.01 10.29
N GLY A 52 -10.92 12.16 10.31
CA GLY A 52 -11.65 13.12 9.48
C GLY A 52 -11.59 12.80 7.98
N MET A 53 -11.37 11.53 7.63
CA MET A 53 -11.43 11.04 6.27
C MET A 53 -12.89 10.81 5.87
N ARG A 54 -13.25 11.20 4.65
CA ARG A 54 -14.64 11.13 4.20
C ARG A 54 -15.00 9.85 3.45
N ARG A 55 -14.00 9.06 3.07
CA ARG A 55 -14.23 7.90 2.22
C ARG A 55 -13.34 6.72 2.61
N VAL A 56 -13.96 5.54 2.66
CA VAL A 56 -13.28 4.26 2.81
C VAL A 56 -13.57 3.40 1.57
N LEU A 57 -12.57 2.75 1.04
CA LEU A 57 -12.66 1.80 -0.06
C LEU A 57 -12.32 0.40 0.46
N CYS A 58 -13.24 -0.55 0.29
CA CYS A 58 -13.00 -1.95 0.58
C CYS A 58 -13.09 -2.73 -0.76
N PRO A 59 -11.97 -3.23 -1.29
CA PRO A 59 -11.99 -4.02 -2.52
C PRO A 59 -12.73 -5.34 -2.32
N LEU A 60 -13.19 -5.96 -3.40
CA LEU A 60 -13.71 -7.31 -3.34
C LEU A 60 -12.62 -8.26 -2.87
N GLY A 61 -12.94 -9.14 -1.90
CA GLY A 61 -11.95 -10.01 -1.26
C GLY A 61 -10.99 -9.26 -0.34
N ALA A 62 -11.44 -8.16 0.26
CA ALA A 62 -10.64 -7.36 1.19
C ALA A 62 -9.96 -8.21 2.25
N GLY A 63 -10.65 -9.23 2.81
CA GLY A 63 -10.12 -10.11 3.85
C GLY A 63 -8.88 -10.89 3.42
N VAL A 64 -8.71 -11.18 2.13
CA VAL A 64 -7.59 -11.96 1.56
C VAL A 64 -6.71 -11.17 0.59
N ALA A 65 -6.82 -9.85 0.54
CA ALA A 65 -6.09 -9.01 -0.40
C ALA A 65 -4.57 -9.22 -0.36
N SER A 66 -3.99 -9.50 0.82
CA SER A 66 -2.56 -9.81 0.94
C SER A 66 -2.20 -11.13 0.24
N ALA A 67 -3.05 -12.15 0.33
CA ALA A 67 -2.83 -13.42 -0.37
C ALA A 67 -2.94 -13.22 -1.90
N ILE A 68 -3.91 -12.43 -2.35
CA ILE A 68 -4.02 -12.02 -3.76
C ILE A 68 -2.74 -11.30 -4.20
N GLY A 69 -2.25 -10.36 -3.38
CA GLY A 69 -0.98 -9.67 -3.63
C GLY A 69 0.19 -10.63 -3.80
N CYS A 70 0.30 -11.66 -2.95
CA CYS A 70 1.34 -12.69 -3.06
C CYS A 70 1.21 -13.53 -4.35
N LEU A 71 -0.02 -13.77 -4.82
CA LEU A 71 -0.25 -14.54 -6.06
C LEU A 71 0.13 -13.76 -7.32
N VAL A 72 -0.06 -12.44 -7.32
CA VAL A 72 0.21 -11.58 -8.50
C VAL A 72 1.59 -10.94 -8.47
N ALA A 73 2.23 -10.86 -7.31
CA ALA A 73 3.57 -10.30 -7.19
C ALA A 73 4.58 -11.20 -7.91
N PRO A 74 5.41 -10.66 -8.81
CA PRO A 74 6.47 -11.46 -9.40
C PRO A 74 7.47 -11.86 -8.30
N PRO A 75 7.98 -13.11 -8.32
CA PRO A 75 9.11 -13.47 -7.49
C PRO A 75 10.26 -12.48 -7.69
N ALA A 76 10.76 -11.96 -6.60
CA ALA A 76 11.82 -10.96 -6.62
C ALA A 76 12.77 -11.17 -5.45
N ILE A 77 14.00 -10.70 -5.62
CA ILE A 77 14.99 -10.62 -4.54
C ILE A 77 15.53 -9.19 -4.49
N ASP A 78 15.57 -8.64 -3.29
CA ASP A 78 16.13 -7.32 -3.02
C ASP A 78 17.52 -7.51 -2.37
N LEU A 79 18.54 -6.95 -3.00
CA LEU A 79 19.92 -6.98 -2.54
C LEU A 79 20.40 -5.57 -2.25
N VAL A 80 21.22 -5.42 -1.21
CA VAL A 80 21.79 -4.14 -0.80
C VAL A 80 23.27 -4.34 -0.53
N SER A 81 24.10 -3.50 -1.17
CA SER A 81 25.53 -3.41 -0.91
C SER A 81 25.84 -2.05 -0.29
N ALA A 82 26.53 -2.03 0.85
CA ALA A 82 26.98 -0.78 1.46
C ALA A 82 28.06 -0.17 0.56
N TYR A 83 27.92 1.10 0.26
CA TYR A 83 28.87 1.84 -0.55
C TYR A 83 28.93 3.28 -0.04
N GLU A 84 30.08 3.76 0.33
CA GLU A 84 30.28 5.14 0.79
C GLU A 84 31.21 5.88 -0.15
N GLY A 85 30.70 6.97 -0.75
CA GLY A 85 31.50 7.81 -1.62
C GLY A 85 30.76 9.04 -2.11
N GLU A 86 31.52 10.12 -2.39
CA GLU A 86 30.96 11.31 -3.06
C GLU A 86 30.56 10.98 -4.49
N LEU A 87 29.37 11.42 -4.92
CA LEU A 87 28.80 11.12 -6.23
C LEU A 87 29.76 11.51 -7.39
N ASP A 88 30.41 12.66 -7.27
CA ASP A 88 31.31 13.17 -8.32
C ASP A 88 32.64 12.41 -8.42
N ARG A 89 32.96 11.60 -7.40
CA ARG A 89 34.20 10.83 -7.29
C ARG A 89 33.98 9.31 -7.32
N LEU A 90 32.77 8.87 -7.66
CA LEU A 90 32.47 7.44 -7.71
C LEU A 90 33.36 6.71 -8.73
N ASP A 91 33.86 5.56 -8.34
CA ASP A 91 34.42 4.57 -9.26
C ASP A 91 33.27 3.81 -9.94
N TRP A 92 32.83 4.31 -11.09
CA TRP A 92 31.73 3.71 -11.84
C TRP A 92 32.02 2.28 -12.30
N ALA A 93 33.30 1.91 -12.48
CA ALA A 93 33.67 0.54 -12.79
C ALA A 93 33.45 -0.39 -11.58
N LEU A 94 33.70 0.11 -10.38
CA LEU A 94 33.37 -0.62 -9.14
C LEU A 94 31.86 -0.73 -8.95
N VAL A 95 31.13 0.37 -9.11
CA VAL A 95 29.65 0.39 -9.04
C VAL A 95 29.06 -0.64 -10.01
N SER A 96 29.51 -0.65 -11.27
CA SER A 96 29.03 -1.64 -12.25
C SER A 96 29.30 -3.07 -11.82
N ARG A 97 30.51 -3.38 -11.32
CA ARG A 97 30.87 -4.71 -10.81
C ARG A 97 29.99 -5.17 -9.63
N GLU A 98 29.67 -4.23 -8.73
CA GLU A 98 28.77 -4.54 -7.61
C GLU A 98 27.36 -4.92 -8.09
N TYR A 99 26.79 -4.18 -9.07
CA TYR A 99 25.51 -4.53 -9.65
C TYR A 99 25.56 -5.83 -10.45
N ASP A 100 26.66 -6.12 -11.14
CA ASP A 100 26.85 -7.40 -11.83
C ASP A 100 26.92 -8.58 -10.84
N GLU A 101 27.55 -8.38 -9.68
CA GLU A 101 27.56 -9.37 -8.61
C GLU A 101 26.16 -9.58 -8.01
N MET A 102 25.46 -8.50 -7.68
CA MET A 102 24.07 -8.57 -7.20
C MET A 102 23.16 -9.25 -8.22
N ARG A 103 23.33 -8.97 -9.51
CA ARG A 103 22.61 -9.65 -10.60
C ARG A 103 22.87 -11.17 -10.56
N ARG A 104 24.13 -11.60 -10.51
CA ARG A 104 24.48 -13.01 -10.44
C ARG A 104 23.89 -13.71 -9.22
N GLN A 105 23.91 -13.07 -8.07
CA GLN A 105 23.30 -13.59 -6.85
C GLN A 105 21.78 -13.74 -6.99
N GLY A 106 21.11 -12.74 -7.56
CA GLY A 106 19.68 -12.78 -7.83
C GLY A 106 19.30 -13.86 -8.83
N GLU A 107 20.06 -13.98 -9.93
CA GLU A 107 19.87 -15.03 -10.94
C GLU A 107 20.06 -16.42 -10.37
N ALA A 108 21.06 -16.63 -9.52
CA ALA A 108 21.27 -17.90 -8.84
C ALA A 108 20.14 -18.26 -7.89
N ALA A 109 19.63 -17.29 -7.14
CA ALA A 109 18.55 -17.49 -6.18
C ALA A 109 17.18 -17.72 -6.85
N LEU A 110 16.85 -16.95 -7.90
CA LEU A 110 15.59 -17.06 -8.61
C LEU A 110 15.60 -18.15 -9.69
N GLY A 111 16.76 -18.45 -10.26
CA GLY A 111 16.89 -19.47 -11.31
C GLY A 111 16.43 -20.86 -10.89
N ALA A 112 16.50 -21.18 -9.60
CA ALA A 112 15.97 -22.42 -9.04
C ALA A 112 14.42 -22.48 -9.06
N LEU A 113 13.75 -21.32 -9.16
CA LEU A 113 12.29 -21.20 -9.20
C LEU A 113 11.74 -21.21 -10.63
N VAL A 114 12.61 -20.98 -11.62
CA VAL A 114 12.20 -20.83 -13.04
C VAL A 114 12.89 -21.90 -13.85
N GLY A 115 12.13 -22.78 -14.44
CA GLY A 115 12.67 -23.73 -15.43
C GLY A 115 12.89 -23.02 -16.76
N GLY A 116 14.15 -22.86 -17.22
CA GLY A 116 14.48 -22.41 -18.57
C GLY A 116 14.93 -20.95 -18.70
N ASP A 117 15.02 -20.46 -19.94
CA ASP A 117 15.56 -19.15 -20.37
C ASP A 117 14.66 -17.94 -20.03
N THR A 118 14.12 -17.86 -18.83
CA THR A 118 13.32 -16.67 -18.47
C THR A 118 14.24 -15.51 -18.13
N ALA A 119 14.17 -14.42 -18.92
CA ALA A 119 14.94 -13.22 -18.69
C ALA A 119 14.51 -12.56 -17.38
N LEU A 120 15.44 -12.30 -16.48
CA LEU A 120 15.23 -11.55 -15.25
C LEU A 120 15.49 -10.06 -15.47
N SER A 121 14.69 -9.21 -14.84
CA SER A 121 14.91 -7.77 -14.84
C SER A 121 15.71 -7.35 -13.60
N LEU A 122 16.70 -6.46 -13.79
CA LEU A 122 17.38 -5.76 -12.71
C LEU A 122 16.87 -4.33 -12.62
N HIS A 123 16.26 -3.97 -11.52
CA HIS A 123 15.94 -2.58 -11.16
C HIS A 123 16.96 -2.08 -10.16
N ALA A 124 17.79 -1.14 -10.60
CA ALA A 124 18.85 -0.58 -9.77
C ALA A 124 18.43 0.77 -9.16
N SER A 125 18.89 1.00 -7.95
CA SER A 125 18.72 2.29 -7.27
C SER A 125 19.89 2.54 -6.31
N LEU A 126 20.12 3.81 -5.99
CA LEU A 126 21.14 4.23 -5.04
C LEU A 126 20.49 4.98 -3.88
N ASP A 127 20.94 4.71 -2.65
CA ASP A 127 20.61 5.56 -1.52
C ASP A 127 21.59 6.72 -1.50
N MET A 128 21.07 7.94 -1.61
CA MET A 128 21.86 9.16 -1.68
C MET A 128 21.46 10.15 -0.60
N ARG A 129 22.38 10.96 -0.15
CA ARG A 129 22.14 12.05 0.81
C ARG A 129 23.03 13.25 0.53
N CYS A 130 22.64 14.41 1.04
CA CYS A 130 23.54 15.52 1.16
C CYS A 130 24.60 15.21 2.25
N GLN A 131 25.84 15.59 2.02
CA GLN A 131 26.92 15.39 2.96
C GLN A 131 26.54 15.91 4.36
N GLY A 132 26.72 15.07 5.37
CA GLY A 132 26.39 15.39 6.77
C GLY A 132 24.92 15.15 7.16
N GLN A 133 24.03 14.73 6.25
CA GLN A 133 22.67 14.34 6.60
C GLN A 133 22.61 12.90 7.14
N GLY A 134 21.71 12.68 8.11
CA GLY A 134 21.48 11.35 8.69
C GLY A 134 20.55 10.45 7.86
N TYR A 135 19.72 11.02 6.99
CA TYR A 135 18.74 10.29 6.16
C TYR A 135 19.12 10.34 4.70
N SER A 136 18.91 9.23 4.01
CA SER A 136 19.13 9.09 2.57
C SER A 136 17.79 9.03 1.83
N ILE A 137 17.83 9.37 0.54
CA ILE A 137 16.73 9.23 -0.42
C ILE A 137 17.15 8.19 -1.44
N THR A 138 16.28 7.22 -1.70
CA THR A 138 16.52 6.22 -2.73
C THR A 138 16.19 6.78 -4.11
N ILE A 139 17.19 6.80 -5.00
CA ILE A 139 17.07 7.29 -6.38
C ILE A 139 17.16 6.11 -7.34
N SER A 140 16.12 5.92 -8.14
CA SER A 140 16.08 4.84 -9.14
C SER A 140 16.91 5.21 -10.37
N THR A 141 17.73 4.28 -10.85
CA THR A 141 18.45 4.39 -12.12
C THR A 141 17.72 3.72 -13.28
N GLY A 142 16.57 3.10 -13.01
CA GLY A 142 15.79 2.41 -14.00
C GLY A 142 16.09 0.92 -14.09
N GLU A 143 15.66 0.34 -15.21
CA GLU A 143 15.80 -1.09 -15.50
C GLU A 143 17.07 -1.32 -16.33
N ASN A 144 17.91 -2.27 -15.91
CA ASN A 144 19.17 -2.65 -16.56
C ASN A 144 20.04 -1.44 -16.96
N PRO A 145 20.34 -0.49 -16.05
CA PRO A 145 21.06 0.72 -16.39
C PRO A 145 22.52 0.46 -16.75
N ALA A 146 23.07 1.29 -17.62
CA ALA A 146 24.51 1.42 -17.75
C ALA A 146 25.02 2.41 -16.71
N PHE A 147 26.10 2.06 -16.01
CA PHE A 147 26.71 2.93 -15.01
C PHE A 147 27.96 3.58 -15.59
N ASP A 148 27.83 4.86 -15.94
CA ASP A 148 28.90 5.68 -16.52
C ASP A 148 28.84 7.12 -15.98
N ARG A 149 29.77 7.97 -16.40
CA ARG A 149 29.82 9.37 -15.96
C ARG A 149 28.56 10.22 -16.25
N PRO A 150 27.85 10.08 -17.37
CA PRO A 150 26.57 10.75 -17.59
C PRO A 150 25.52 10.43 -16.54
N THR A 151 25.60 9.26 -15.91
CA THR A 151 24.69 8.84 -14.84
C THR A 151 24.77 9.78 -13.61
N ALA A 152 25.92 10.36 -13.27
CA ALA A 152 26.06 11.27 -12.13
C ALA A 152 25.19 12.53 -12.27
N MET A 153 25.17 13.16 -13.46
CA MET A 153 24.34 14.34 -13.72
C MET A 153 22.84 14.01 -13.64
N LEU A 154 22.46 12.86 -14.15
CA LEU A 154 21.07 12.40 -14.08
C LEU A 154 20.67 12.15 -12.64
N LEU A 155 21.50 11.47 -11.86
CA LEU A 155 21.26 11.19 -10.45
C LEU A 155 21.15 12.47 -9.61
N THR A 156 22.01 13.46 -9.86
CA THR A 156 21.92 14.78 -9.21
C THR A 156 20.58 15.44 -9.50
N THR A 157 20.15 15.44 -10.77
CA THR A 157 18.88 16.04 -11.17
C THR A 157 17.70 15.33 -10.52
N GLN A 158 17.69 14.00 -10.52
CA GLN A 158 16.64 13.20 -9.89
C GLN A 158 16.62 13.37 -8.38
N PHE A 159 17.79 13.40 -7.73
CA PHE A 159 17.92 13.64 -6.30
C PHE A 159 17.32 15.00 -5.92
N ASN A 160 17.68 16.07 -6.63
CA ASN A 160 17.19 17.42 -6.36
C ASN A 160 15.68 17.50 -6.48
N ALA A 161 15.11 16.91 -7.54
CA ALA A 161 13.65 16.87 -7.75
C ALA A 161 12.93 16.08 -6.64
N GLN A 162 13.50 14.94 -6.24
CA GLN A 162 12.90 14.12 -5.17
C GLN A 162 13.07 14.76 -3.80
N TYR A 163 14.19 15.41 -3.55
CA TYR A 163 14.46 16.16 -2.32
C TYR A 163 13.45 17.30 -2.16
N GLU A 164 13.26 18.11 -3.20
CA GLU A 164 12.29 19.21 -3.18
C GLU A 164 10.86 18.72 -2.97
N LYS A 165 10.50 17.59 -3.57
CA LYS A 165 9.19 16.95 -3.36
C LYS A 165 8.98 16.49 -1.92
N ILE A 166 10.03 15.98 -1.25
CA ILE A 166 9.94 15.45 0.12
C ILE A 166 9.98 16.59 1.14
N TYR A 167 10.89 17.55 0.97
CA TYR A 167 11.20 18.57 1.97
C TYR A 167 10.61 19.94 1.67
N GLY A 168 10.06 20.15 0.45
CA GLY A 168 9.44 21.42 0.06
C GLY A 168 10.44 22.55 -0.29
N HIS A 169 11.75 22.26 -0.33
CA HIS A 169 12.80 23.20 -0.69
C HIS A 169 13.95 22.49 -1.42
N VAL A 170 14.76 23.24 -2.13
CA VAL A 170 15.95 22.73 -2.80
C VAL A 170 16.99 22.22 -1.80
N PRO A 171 17.77 21.17 -2.14
CA PRO A 171 18.84 20.69 -1.27
C PRO A 171 19.91 21.77 -1.03
N PRO A 172 20.63 21.70 0.10
CA PRO A 172 21.78 22.59 0.35
C PRO A 172 22.86 22.36 -0.70
N ALA A 173 23.64 23.41 -0.99
CA ALA A 173 24.75 23.36 -1.94
C ALA A 173 25.99 22.69 -1.31
N VAL A 174 25.89 21.39 -1.02
CA VAL A 174 26.95 20.54 -0.49
C VAL A 174 27.11 19.30 -1.37
N PRO A 175 28.24 18.59 -1.32
CA PRO A 175 28.41 17.35 -2.07
C PRO A 175 27.31 16.33 -1.78
N LEU A 176 26.95 15.53 -2.78
CA LEU A 176 26.06 14.38 -2.63
C LEU A 176 26.89 13.13 -2.34
N GLU A 177 26.45 12.33 -1.40
CA GLU A 177 27.05 11.04 -1.05
C GLU A 177 26.12 9.89 -1.45
N VAL A 178 26.70 8.83 -1.99
CA VAL A 178 26.05 7.53 -2.14
C VAL A 178 26.40 6.70 -0.91
N VAL A 179 25.39 6.11 -0.26
CA VAL A 179 25.58 5.33 0.97
C VAL A 179 25.24 3.84 0.80
N ALA A 180 24.46 3.50 -0.21
CA ALA A 180 24.18 2.12 -0.56
C ALA A 180 23.79 1.98 -2.03
N LEU A 181 24.10 0.80 -2.59
CA LEU A 181 23.63 0.33 -3.88
C LEU A 181 22.52 -0.69 -3.63
N ARG A 182 21.40 -0.56 -4.34
CA ARG A 182 20.26 -1.46 -4.23
C ARG A 182 19.93 -2.08 -5.57
N ALA A 183 19.75 -3.39 -5.57
CA ALA A 183 19.30 -4.12 -6.75
C ALA A 183 18.06 -4.93 -6.42
N ARG A 184 17.01 -4.75 -7.20
CA ARG A 184 15.86 -5.65 -7.20
C ARG A 184 15.89 -6.47 -8.48
N ILE A 185 16.10 -7.76 -8.33
CA ILE A 185 16.07 -8.72 -9.42
C ILE A 185 14.72 -9.41 -9.37
N CYS A 186 13.98 -9.41 -10.47
CA CYS A 186 12.64 -9.96 -10.49
C CYS A 186 12.34 -10.69 -11.80
N LEU A 187 11.41 -11.61 -11.71
CA LEU A 187 10.76 -12.22 -12.87
C LEU A 187 9.84 -11.21 -13.56
N PRO A 188 9.59 -11.36 -14.87
CA PRO A 188 8.56 -10.58 -15.56
C PRO A 188 7.22 -10.70 -14.83
N ARG A 189 6.45 -9.59 -14.78
CA ARG A 189 5.10 -9.65 -14.24
C ARG A 189 4.24 -10.59 -15.05
N ASN A 190 3.67 -11.60 -14.40
CA ASN A 190 2.51 -12.29 -14.94
C ASN A 190 1.32 -11.35 -14.82
N THR A 191 0.74 -10.94 -15.94
CA THR A 191 -0.56 -10.28 -15.98
C THR A 191 -1.64 -11.34 -15.70
N MET A 192 -1.88 -11.62 -14.44
CA MET A 192 -3.04 -12.41 -14.05
C MET A 192 -4.21 -11.44 -13.93
N GLU A 193 -5.18 -11.54 -14.84
CA GLU A 193 -6.46 -10.86 -14.67
C GLU A 193 -7.22 -11.57 -13.55
N ILE A 194 -7.30 -10.92 -12.40
CA ILE A 194 -8.17 -11.38 -11.33
C ILE A 194 -9.58 -10.96 -11.72
N GLY A 195 -10.30 -11.86 -12.39
CA GLY A 195 -11.71 -11.65 -12.69
C GLY A 195 -12.50 -11.55 -11.40
N ALA A 196 -12.90 -10.34 -11.02
CA ALA A 196 -13.84 -10.12 -9.93
C ALA A 196 -15.26 -10.51 -10.40
N HIS A 197 -15.54 -11.80 -10.36
CA HIS A 197 -16.92 -12.28 -10.54
C HIS A 197 -17.50 -12.62 -9.16
N ALA A 198 -18.38 -11.76 -8.67
CA ALA A 198 -19.33 -12.17 -7.63
C ALA A 198 -20.27 -13.22 -8.29
N SER A 199 -19.98 -14.50 -8.07
CA SER A 199 -20.91 -15.55 -8.47
C SER A 199 -22.12 -15.47 -7.55
N ARG A 200 -23.23 -14.96 -8.04
CA ARG A 200 -24.53 -15.20 -7.40
C ARG A 200 -24.76 -16.70 -7.35
N ASP A 201 -24.65 -17.27 -6.17
CA ASP A 201 -25.30 -18.56 -5.90
C ASP A 201 -26.80 -18.29 -5.99
N GLY A 202 -27.47 -18.81 -7.03
CA GLY A 202 -28.85 -18.48 -7.40
C GLY A 202 -29.92 -18.86 -6.38
N SER A 203 -29.55 -19.10 -5.12
CA SER A 203 -30.44 -19.53 -4.04
C SER A 203 -30.89 -18.38 -3.11
N GLN A 204 -30.35 -17.15 -3.22
CA GLN A 204 -30.71 -16.04 -2.34
C GLN A 204 -31.63 -15.02 -3.00
N THR A 205 -32.70 -14.64 -2.29
CA THR A 205 -33.74 -13.70 -2.74
C THR A 205 -33.35 -12.21 -2.60
N GLY A 206 -32.06 -11.89 -2.33
CA GLY A 206 -31.55 -10.52 -2.19
C GLY A 206 -30.26 -10.46 -1.37
N PRO A 207 -29.60 -9.28 -1.28
CA PRO A 207 -28.34 -9.12 -0.56
C PRO A 207 -28.52 -9.07 0.97
N GLU A 208 -29.72 -8.80 1.50
CA GLU A 208 -29.97 -8.74 2.95
C GLU A 208 -30.05 -10.16 3.55
N LYS A 209 -29.20 -10.42 4.54
CA LYS A 209 -29.21 -11.67 5.33
C LYS A 209 -30.07 -11.58 6.58
N GLY A 210 -30.35 -10.36 7.06
CA GLY A 210 -31.09 -10.11 8.27
C GLY A 210 -30.71 -8.83 8.98
N ARG A 211 -31.12 -8.71 10.23
CA ARG A 211 -30.84 -7.53 11.07
C ARG A 211 -30.26 -7.95 12.41
N ARG A 212 -29.44 -7.11 13.02
CA ARG A 212 -28.91 -7.31 14.38
C ARG A 212 -28.64 -6.00 15.10
N ALA A 213 -28.61 -6.08 16.43
CA ALA A 213 -28.26 -4.96 17.28
C ALA A 213 -26.75 -4.66 17.19
N MET A 214 -26.40 -3.44 16.93
CA MET A 214 -25.02 -2.94 16.80
C MET A 214 -24.78 -1.77 17.74
N ARG A 215 -23.55 -1.62 18.28
CA ARG A 215 -23.17 -0.50 19.13
C ARG A 215 -22.05 0.29 18.52
N PHE A 216 -22.24 1.63 18.45
CA PHE A 216 -21.28 2.58 17.92
C PHE A 216 -20.79 3.61 18.95
N SER A 217 -21.25 3.50 20.20
CA SER A 217 -20.77 4.29 21.34
C SER A 217 -20.82 3.50 22.65
N GLY A 218 -20.06 3.92 23.65
CA GLY A 218 -19.95 3.24 24.93
C GLY A 218 -21.19 3.36 25.81
N ASP A 219 -21.88 4.46 25.73
CA ASP A 219 -23.05 4.88 26.49
C ASP A 219 -24.35 4.91 25.67
N GLY A 220 -24.24 4.74 24.35
CA GLY A 220 -25.36 4.75 23.43
C GLY A 220 -26.19 3.44 23.46
N ALA A 221 -27.46 3.57 23.07
CA ALA A 221 -28.32 2.44 22.83
C ALA A 221 -27.78 1.60 21.64
N ALA A 222 -28.11 0.30 21.62
CA ALA A 222 -27.86 -0.50 20.44
C ALA A 222 -28.80 -0.04 19.31
N LEU A 223 -28.26 0.16 18.13
CA LEU A 223 -28.98 0.48 16.92
C LEU A 223 -29.27 -0.81 16.15
N GLU A 224 -30.44 -0.93 15.55
CA GLU A 224 -30.72 -2.05 14.66
C GLU A 224 -30.07 -1.77 13.31
N GLY A 225 -29.16 -2.66 12.89
CA GLY A 225 -28.46 -2.53 11.61
C GLY A 225 -28.72 -3.72 10.70
N VAL A 226 -28.61 -3.47 9.41
CA VAL A 226 -28.80 -4.49 8.36
C VAL A 226 -27.53 -5.29 8.16
N VAL A 227 -27.68 -6.60 7.94
CA VAL A 227 -26.57 -7.49 7.58
C VAL A 227 -26.72 -7.87 6.11
N TYR A 228 -25.70 -7.57 5.32
CA TYR A 228 -25.63 -7.90 3.89
C TYR A 228 -24.66 -9.03 3.63
N ASP A 229 -24.95 -9.84 2.61
CA ASP A 229 -23.99 -10.74 1.99
C ASP A 229 -23.22 -9.99 0.91
N ARG A 230 -21.90 -9.90 1.07
CA ARG A 230 -21.03 -9.22 0.12
C ARG A 230 -21.12 -9.77 -1.30
N TYR A 231 -21.30 -11.08 -1.42
CA TYR A 231 -21.29 -11.78 -2.70
C TYR A 231 -22.66 -11.72 -3.42
N ALA A 232 -23.70 -11.29 -2.70
CA ALA A 232 -25.03 -11.04 -3.30
C ALA A 232 -25.21 -9.58 -3.74
N LEU A 233 -24.28 -8.68 -3.37
CA LEU A 233 -24.27 -7.29 -3.84
C LEU A 233 -23.78 -7.21 -5.29
N SER A 234 -24.40 -6.34 -6.07
CA SER A 234 -24.09 -6.08 -7.47
C SER A 234 -23.65 -4.63 -7.67
N GLU A 235 -23.06 -4.33 -8.83
CA GLU A 235 -22.77 -2.95 -9.24
C GLU A 235 -24.02 -2.08 -9.10
N GLY A 236 -23.84 -0.89 -8.51
CA GLY A 236 -24.90 0.07 -8.27
C GLY A 236 -25.72 -0.16 -7.00
N ASP A 237 -25.60 -1.32 -6.33
CA ASP A 237 -26.25 -1.53 -5.05
C ASP A 237 -25.67 -0.54 -4.02
N ALA A 238 -26.57 0.00 -3.18
CA ALA A 238 -26.26 0.98 -2.16
C ALA A 238 -27.11 0.74 -0.91
N GLY A 239 -26.67 1.29 0.22
CA GLY A 239 -27.42 1.22 1.48
C GLY A 239 -26.86 2.18 2.52
N GLU A 240 -27.69 2.41 3.53
CA GLU A 240 -27.40 3.29 4.66
C GLU A 240 -26.90 2.49 5.85
N GLY A 241 -26.07 3.12 6.70
CA GLY A 241 -25.72 2.59 8.02
C GLY A 241 -26.81 2.87 9.07
N PRO A 242 -26.80 2.16 10.20
CA PRO A 242 -25.81 1.15 10.55
C PRO A 242 -25.98 -0.16 9.78
N ALA A 243 -24.89 -0.70 9.29
CA ALA A 243 -24.89 -1.96 8.56
C ALA A 243 -23.60 -2.76 8.77
N VAL A 244 -23.65 -4.04 8.49
CA VAL A 244 -22.49 -4.93 8.36
C VAL A 244 -22.60 -5.67 7.04
N ILE A 245 -21.53 -5.65 6.26
CA ILE A 245 -21.43 -6.42 5.03
C ILE A 245 -20.45 -7.56 5.31
N GLU A 246 -20.97 -8.80 5.28
CA GLU A 246 -20.21 -9.99 5.58
C GLU A 246 -19.53 -10.56 4.34
N GLU A 247 -18.21 -10.71 4.39
CA GLU A 247 -17.40 -11.55 3.52
C GLU A 247 -17.03 -12.84 4.24
N ARG A 248 -16.49 -13.82 3.52
CA ARG A 248 -16.06 -15.10 4.10
C ARG A 248 -14.94 -14.92 5.11
N GLU A 249 -14.05 -13.97 4.86
CA GLU A 249 -12.80 -13.76 5.60
C GLU A 249 -12.77 -12.47 6.42
N THR A 250 -13.79 -11.61 6.27
CA THR A 250 -13.90 -10.35 7.00
C THR A 250 -15.34 -9.88 7.12
N SER A 251 -15.54 -8.83 7.90
CA SER A 251 -16.80 -8.09 7.98
C SER A 251 -16.51 -6.59 7.84
N ILE A 252 -17.27 -5.91 7.02
CA ILE A 252 -17.15 -4.48 6.77
C ILE A 252 -18.23 -3.77 7.58
N VAL A 253 -17.83 -2.85 8.45
CA VAL A 253 -18.74 -2.11 9.33
C VAL A 253 -19.04 -0.74 8.72
N ILE A 254 -20.32 -0.44 8.58
CA ILE A 254 -20.86 0.85 8.15
C ILE A 254 -21.50 1.53 9.36
N GLY A 255 -21.05 2.71 9.73
CA GLY A 255 -21.59 3.47 10.86
C GLY A 255 -22.95 4.12 10.56
N PRO A 256 -23.64 4.64 11.59
CA PRO A 256 -24.98 5.22 11.44
C PRO A 256 -25.01 6.54 10.65
N ASP A 257 -23.87 7.20 10.49
CA ASP A 257 -23.61 8.44 9.75
C ASP A 257 -22.79 8.16 8.48
N ALA A 258 -23.00 7.01 7.87
CA ALA A 258 -22.32 6.61 6.65
C ALA A 258 -23.24 5.81 5.74
N HIS A 259 -22.96 5.88 4.46
CA HIS A 259 -23.63 5.08 3.45
C HIS A 259 -22.61 4.36 2.57
N PHE A 260 -23.04 3.33 1.86
CA PHE A 260 -22.17 2.59 0.96
C PHE A 260 -22.79 2.46 -0.43
N ARG A 261 -21.93 2.25 -1.41
CA ARG A 261 -22.30 1.83 -2.77
C ARG A 261 -21.25 0.87 -3.33
N VAL A 262 -21.68 0.05 -4.27
CA VAL A 262 -20.81 -0.87 -5.03
C VAL A 262 -20.48 -0.25 -6.38
N ASP A 263 -19.19 -0.14 -6.73
CA ASP A 263 -18.76 0.40 -8.02
C ASP A 263 -18.66 -0.67 -9.12
N VAL A 264 -18.28 -0.25 -10.33
CA VAL A 264 -18.15 -1.12 -11.52
C VAL A 264 -17.11 -2.23 -11.37
N GLU A 265 -16.13 -2.04 -10.48
CA GLU A 265 -15.09 -3.01 -10.18
C GLU A 265 -15.44 -3.86 -8.95
N TYR A 266 -16.70 -3.77 -8.50
CA TYR A 266 -17.19 -4.42 -7.30
C TYR A 266 -16.46 -3.99 -6.01
N ASN A 267 -15.84 -2.81 -5.98
CA ASN A 267 -15.36 -2.25 -4.72
C ASN A 267 -16.54 -1.70 -3.92
N LEU A 268 -16.45 -1.82 -2.61
CA LEU A 268 -17.37 -1.16 -1.70
C LEU A 268 -16.81 0.21 -1.32
N ILE A 269 -17.52 1.26 -1.68
CA ILE A 269 -17.19 2.64 -1.34
C ILE A 269 -18.10 3.07 -0.23
N ILE A 270 -17.53 3.40 0.93
CA ILE A 270 -18.23 3.91 2.11
C ILE A 270 -17.95 5.39 2.19
N GLU A 271 -19.00 6.21 2.25
CA GLU A 271 -18.89 7.66 2.43
C GLU A 271 -19.45 8.04 3.79
N LEU A 272 -18.68 8.81 4.54
CA LEU A 272 -19.04 9.31 5.85
C LEU A 272 -19.64 10.70 5.71
N ASP A 273 -20.82 10.90 6.32
CA ASP A 273 -21.47 12.20 6.40
C ASP A 273 -20.64 13.06 7.35
N GLY A 274 -20.07 14.15 6.86
CA GLY A 274 -19.09 14.98 7.57
C GLY A 274 -19.70 16.04 8.47
#